data_c13386d776cd6867b47493bd0e0afabb
#
_entry.id   c13386d776cd6867b47493bd0e0afabb
#
_cell.length_a   1.000
_cell.length_b   1.000
_cell.length_c   1.000
_cell.angle_alpha   90.00
_cell.angle_beta   90.00
_cell.angle_gamma   90.00
#
_symmetry.space_group_name_H-M   'P 1'
#
loop_
_entity.id
_entity.type
_entity.pdbx_description
1 polymer ?
#
loop_
_entity_poly.entity_id
_entity_poly.type
_entity_poly.pdbx_seq_one_letter_code
_entity_poly.pdbx_strand_id
1 'polypeptide(L)'
;AELIYAGKRADKHHLRQWETNALLVEKALEGKNVARVKGGDPFIFGRGGEELETLCEAGIPFSVVPGITAASGCSAYSGIPLTHRDFAQGVRLVTGHLKTGGELDWANLAVEKQTLVFYMGLNQAPAIREKLIAHGMAEDMPAAIVENGTAVSQKVVSGTLGQLDILAQQMASPALIIVGRVVGLRDKLNWFSNH
;
A
#
# COMPACT_ATOMS: atom_id res chain seq x y z
N ALA A 1 17.29 15.02 19.73
CA ALA A 1 15.83 14.83 19.67
C ALA A 1 15.42 13.66 20.57
N GLU A 2 14.30 13.78 21.23
CA GLU A 2 13.64 12.67 21.90
C GLU A 2 12.99 11.77 20.86
N LEU A 3 13.22 10.45 20.91
CA LEU A 3 12.66 9.49 19.98
C LEU A 3 11.55 8.68 20.68
N ILE A 4 10.33 8.76 20.16
CA ILE A 4 9.17 8.02 20.67
C ILE A 4 8.71 7.06 19.59
N TYR A 5 8.76 5.77 19.86
CA TYR A 5 8.31 4.75 18.91
C TYR A 5 6.79 4.61 18.91
N ALA A 6 6.15 4.95 17.80
CA ALA A 6 4.70 4.87 17.60
C ALA A 6 4.29 3.82 16.54
N GLY A 7 5.25 3.00 16.07
CA GLY A 7 5.01 2.00 15.02
C GLY A 7 4.44 0.68 15.56
N LYS A 8 3.89 -0.12 14.65
CA LYS A 8 3.39 -1.48 14.94
C LYS A 8 4.51 -2.49 14.75
N ARG A 9 4.98 -3.13 15.84
CA ARG A 9 5.84 -4.33 15.81
C ARG A 9 5.22 -5.42 16.65
N ALA A 10 5.42 -6.69 16.28
CA ALA A 10 4.78 -7.84 16.91
C ALA A 10 5.03 -7.97 18.43
N ASP A 11 6.12 -7.39 18.96
CA ASP A 11 6.62 -7.65 20.31
C ASP A 11 6.54 -6.45 21.27
N LYS A 12 5.91 -5.33 20.90
CA LYS A 12 5.79 -4.15 21.75
C LYS A 12 4.37 -3.62 21.79
N HIS A 13 3.95 -3.06 22.94
CA HIS A 13 2.69 -2.35 23.12
C HIS A 13 2.49 -1.36 21.96
N HIS A 14 1.48 -1.67 21.13
CA HIS A 14 1.13 -0.83 20.01
C HIS A 14 0.27 0.33 20.51
N LEU A 15 0.74 1.54 20.30
CA LEU A 15 -0.12 2.71 20.45
C LEU A 15 -1.29 2.56 19.47
N ARG A 16 -2.51 2.61 19.99
CA ARG A 16 -3.71 2.75 19.17
C ARG A 16 -3.67 4.11 18.47
N GLN A 17 -4.40 4.27 17.39
CA GLN A 17 -4.37 5.53 16.64
C GLN A 17 -4.72 6.73 17.51
N TRP A 18 -5.73 6.60 18.36
CA TRP A 18 -6.13 7.69 19.26
C TRP A 18 -5.03 8.04 20.29
N GLU A 19 -4.23 7.07 20.74
CA GLU A 19 -3.08 7.30 21.63
C GLU A 19 -1.96 8.04 20.89
N THR A 20 -1.73 7.69 19.63
CA THR A 20 -0.76 8.41 18.77
C THR A 20 -1.21 9.85 18.57
N ASN A 21 -2.51 10.08 18.28
CA ASN A 21 -3.07 11.40 18.10
C ASN A 21 -2.94 12.24 19.39
N ALA A 22 -3.32 11.67 20.54
CA ALA A 22 -3.19 12.32 21.84
C ALA A 22 -1.73 12.70 22.16
N LEU A 23 -0.79 11.80 21.87
CA LEU A 23 0.63 12.03 22.08
C LEU A 23 1.17 13.20 21.23
N LEU A 24 0.73 13.31 19.96
CA LEU A 24 1.11 14.42 19.09
C LEU A 24 0.65 15.76 19.66
N VAL A 25 -0.60 15.82 20.14
CA VAL A 25 -1.18 17.01 20.78
C VAL A 25 -0.42 17.35 22.07
N GLU A 26 -0.22 16.36 22.96
CA GLU A 26 0.51 16.53 24.21
C GLU A 26 1.89 17.16 23.98
N LYS A 27 2.69 16.57 23.10
CA LYS A 27 4.05 17.04 22.83
C LYS A 27 4.09 18.42 22.17
N ALA A 28 3.11 18.76 21.34
CA ALA A 28 3.01 20.09 20.76
C ALA A 28 2.62 21.14 21.81
N LEU A 29 1.68 20.84 22.72
CA LEU A 29 1.28 21.73 23.82
C LEU A 29 2.40 21.94 24.86
N GLU A 30 3.34 20.98 24.98
CA GLU A 30 4.58 21.18 25.74
C GLU A 30 5.55 22.19 25.07
N GLY A 31 5.18 22.79 23.95
CA GLY A 31 6.00 23.72 23.18
C GLY A 31 7.12 23.07 22.34
N LYS A 32 7.04 21.75 22.11
CA LYS A 32 8.02 21.00 21.32
C LYS A 32 7.72 21.09 19.82
N ASN A 33 8.78 21.14 19.01
CA ASN A 33 8.68 20.86 17.58
C ASN A 33 8.57 19.34 17.38
N VAL A 34 7.41 18.86 16.94
CA VAL A 34 7.13 17.43 16.78
C VAL A 34 7.24 17.02 15.32
N ALA A 35 8.11 16.04 15.02
CA ALA A 35 8.20 15.42 13.71
C ALA A 35 7.57 14.02 13.73
N ARG A 36 6.43 13.85 13.08
CA ARG A 36 5.78 12.54 12.88
C ARG A 36 6.35 11.86 11.63
N VAL A 37 7.32 10.95 11.82
CA VAL A 37 7.93 10.20 10.72
C VAL A 37 7.11 8.96 10.41
N LYS A 38 6.81 8.75 9.11
CA LYS A 38 5.99 7.64 8.60
C LYS A 38 6.70 6.97 7.43
N GLY A 39 6.41 5.71 7.19
CA GLY A 39 6.82 5.00 5.96
C GLY A 39 5.87 5.34 4.81
N GLY A 40 6.41 5.80 3.69
CA GLY A 40 5.60 6.17 2.53
C GLY A 40 5.02 7.59 2.60
N ASP A 41 3.90 7.80 1.94
CA ASP A 41 3.17 9.06 1.98
C ASP A 41 2.17 9.09 3.14
N PRO A 42 2.08 10.17 3.93
CA PRO A 42 1.20 10.23 5.10
C PRO A 42 -0.28 10.15 4.76
N PHE A 43 -0.69 10.57 3.55
CA PHE A 43 -2.09 10.61 3.13
C PHE A 43 -2.52 9.38 2.31
N ILE A 44 -1.59 8.54 1.87
CA ILE A 44 -1.92 7.31 1.14
C ILE A 44 -1.86 6.11 2.08
N PHE A 45 -3.01 5.70 2.61
CA PHE A 45 -3.17 4.61 3.60
C PHE A 45 -2.29 4.76 4.86
N GLY A 46 -1.82 5.99 5.12
CA GLY A 46 -0.95 6.32 6.23
C GLY A 46 -1.69 6.91 7.45
N ARG A 47 -3.00 7.11 7.37
CA ARG A 47 -3.84 7.71 8.43
C ARG A 47 -3.42 9.12 8.84
N GLY A 48 -2.62 9.82 8.01
CA GLY A 48 -2.20 11.18 8.29
C GLY A 48 -3.36 12.16 8.46
N GLY A 49 -4.44 11.97 7.70
CA GLY A 49 -5.66 12.78 7.85
C GLY A 49 -6.21 12.76 9.28
N GLU A 50 -6.35 11.57 9.87
CA GLU A 50 -6.86 11.41 11.25
C GLU A 50 -5.94 12.08 12.31
N GLU A 51 -4.61 12.03 12.08
CA GLU A 51 -3.63 12.71 12.95
C GLU A 51 -3.78 14.24 12.85
N LEU A 52 -3.98 14.77 11.63
CA LEU A 52 -4.11 16.21 11.40
C LEU A 52 -5.46 16.77 11.84
N GLU A 53 -6.55 16.03 11.68
CA GLU A 53 -7.86 16.41 12.21
C GLU A 53 -7.78 16.72 13.72
N THR A 54 -7.11 15.82 14.48
CA THR A 54 -6.92 16.00 15.93
C THR A 54 -6.06 17.23 16.26
N LEU A 55 -5.01 17.50 15.45
CA LEU A 55 -4.19 18.70 15.62
C LEU A 55 -4.97 19.99 15.32
N CYS A 56 -5.82 19.98 14.26
CA CYS A 56 -6.72 21.09 13.94
C CYS A 56 -7.67 21.41 15.09
N GLU A 57 -8.32 20.38 15.65
CA GLU A 57 -9.23 20.53 16.79
C GLU A 57 -8.55 21.13 18.01
N ALA A 58 -7.25 20.82 18.20
CA ALA A 58 -6.45 21.38 19.28
C ALA A 58 -5.82 22.76 18.96
N GLY A 59 -6.09 23.33 17.76
CA GLY A 59 -5.52 24.62 17.34
C GLY A 59 -4.02 24.60 17.10
N ILE A 60 -3.42 23.43 16.86
CA ILE A 60 -1.98 23.25 16.68
C ILE A 60 -1.62 23.40 15.20
N PRO A 61 -0.72 24.33 14.84
CA PRO A 61 -0.26 24.48 13.47
C PRO A 61 0.61 23.28 13.04
N PHE A 62 0.48 22.88 11.78
CA PHE A 62 1.25 21.77 11.21
C PHE A 62 1.61 22.03 9.75
N SER A 63 2.54 21.24 9.25
CA SER A 63 2.86 21.13 7.83
C SER A 63 2.99 19.66 7.44
N VAL A 64 2.77 19.34 6.18
CA VAL A 64 2.89 17.99 5.63
C VAL A 64 3.99 17.96 4.59
N VAL A 65 4.92 17.03 4.75
CA VAL A 65 5.94 16.73 3.73
C VAL A 65 5.47 15.47 3.00
N PRO A 66 5.20 15.54 1.69
CA PRO A 66 4.80 14.39 0.91
C PRO A 66 5.93 13.36 0.82
N GLY A 67 5.56 12.10 0.70
CA GLY A 67 6.50 10.98 0.61
C GLY A 67 6.24 10.07 -0.58
N ILE A 68 7.16 9.15 -0.83
CA ILE A 68 6.99 8.13 -1.85
C ILE A 68 6.08 7.03 -1.30
N THR A 69 4.85 6.95 -1.83
CA THR A 69 3.94 5.87 -1.45
C THR A 69 4.45 4.50 -1.92
N ALA A 70 4.09 3.43 -1.22
CA ALA A 70 4.52 2.08 -1.55
C ALA A 70 4.20 1.69 -3.01
N ALA A 71 3.07 2.13 -3.57
CA ALA A 71 2.75 1.90 -4.98
C ALA A 71 3.84 2.42 -5.92
N SER A 72 4.29 3.65 -5.73
CA SER A 72 5.34 4.25 -6.57
C SER A 72 6.70 3.58 -6.36
N GLY A 73 7.08 3.34 -5.10
CA GLY A 73 8.35 2.69 -4.78
C GLY A 73 8.43 1.26 -5.31
N CYS A 74 7.44 0.43 -5.00
CA CYS A 74 7.37 -0.96 -5.46
C CYS A 74 7.30 -1.05 -6.99
N SER A 75 6.52 -0.18 -7.65
CA SER A 75 6.42 -0.07 -9.10
C SER A 75 7.78 0.16 -9.74
N ALA A 76 8.48 1.20 -9.30
CA ALA A 76 9.78 1.57 -9.85
C ALA A 76 10.82 0.45 -9.68
N TYR A 77 10.93 -0.11 -8.48
CA TYR A 77 11.93 -1.12 -8.15
C TYR A 77 11.58 -2.53 -8.63
N SER A 78 10.31 -2.80 -8.95
CA SER A 78 9.92 -4.08 -9.56
C SER A 78 9.95 -4.07 -11.09
N GLY A 79 10.17 -2.91 -11.72
CA GLY A 79 10.09 -2.77 -13.17
C GLY A 79 8.65 -2.92 -13.70
N ILE A 80 7.63 -2.60 -12.89
CA ILE A 80 6.21 -2.66 -13.26
C ILE A 80 5.65 -1.23 -13.26
N PRO A 81 5.58 -0.54 -14.41
CA PRO A 81 4.98 0.80 -14.46
C PRO A 81 3.49 0.72 -14.12
N LEU A 82 2.99 1.65 -13.31
CA LEU A 82 1.57 1.64 -12.94
C LEU A 82 0.66 2.16 -14.05
N THR A 83 1.20 2.94 -14.98
CA THR A 83 0.49 3.42 -16.18
C THR A 83 1.32 3.14 -17.42
N HIS A 84 0.64 2.91 -18.52
CA HIS A 84 1.28 2.76 -19.84
C HIS A 84 0.27 3.13 -20.93
N ARG A 85 0.70 3.85 -21.96
CA ARG A 85 -0.18 4.34 -23.03
C ARG A 85 -1.07 3.24 -23.62
N ASP A 86 -0.51 2.05 -23.82
CA ASP A 86 -1.20 0.95 -24.50
C ASP A 86 -1.93 0.00 -23.52
N PHE A 87 -1.52 -0.08 -22.24
CA PHE A 87 -1.99 -1.09 -21.30
C PHE A 87 -2.86 -0.56 -20.16
N ALA A 88 -2.53 0.63 -19.62
CA ALA A 88 -3.25 1.16 -18.48
C ALA A 88 -3.24 2.69 -18.46
N GLN A 89 -4.41 3.29 -18.60
CA GLN A 89 -4.61 4.74 -18.60
C GLN A 89 -4.95 5.28 -17.21
N GLY A 90 -5.17 4.40 -16.24
CA GLY A 90 -5.48 4.76 -14.86
C GLY A 90 -4.88 3.80 -13.87
N VAL A 91 -4.73 4.28 -12.63
CA VAL A 91 -4.30 3.50 -11.47
C VAL A 91 -5.31 3.67 -10.36
N ARG A 92 -5.70 2.57 -9.71
CA ARG A 92 -6.48 2.59 -8.49
C ARG A 92 -5.66 2.03 -7.33
N LEU A 93 -5.48 2.84 -6.32
CA LEU A 93 -4.89 2.43 -5.05
C LEU A 93 -6.02 2.01 -4.11
N VAL A 94 -5.99 0.78 -3.68
CA VAL A 94 -7.09 0.14 -2.93
C VAL A 94 -6.54 -0.49 -1.67
N THR A 95 -7.28 -0.42 -0.56
CA THR A 95 -6.95 -1.22 0.62
C THR A 95 -7.58 -2.61 0.51
N GLY A 96 -6.78 -3.66 0.71
CA GLY A 96 -7.31 -5.02 0.84
C GLY A 96 -7.91 -5.30 2.21
N HIS A 97 -7.69 -4.40 3.18
CA HIS A 97 -8.22 -4.54 4.53
C HIS A 97 -9.29 -3.48 4.79
N LEU A 98 -10.55 -3.91 4.77
CA LEU A 98 -11.69 -3.07 5.08
C LEU A 98 -12.06 -3.15 6.57
N LYS A 99 -12.61 -2.07 7.10
CA LYS A 99 -13.30 -2.11 8.39
C LYS A 99 -14.48 -3.10 8.31
N THR A 100 -14.83 -3.70 9.42
CA THR A 100 -15.94 -4.66 9.53
C THR A 100 -17.21 -4.12 8.85
N GLY A 101 -17.74 -4.86 7.88
CA GLY A 101 -18.96 -4.50 7.14
C GLY A 101 -18.76 -3.65 5.88
N GLY A 102 -17.52 -3.26 5.53
CA GLY A 102 -17.25 -2.59 4.25
C GLY A 102 -17.03 -3.60 3.12
N GLU A 103 -17.52 -3.31 1.92
CA GLU A 103 -17.23 -4.05 0.70
C GLU A 103 -16.67 -3.08 -0.35
N LEU A 104 -15.72 -3.56 -1.16
CA LEU A 104 -15.19 -2.79 -2.29
C LEU A 104 -16.19 -2.86 -3.45
N ASP A 105 -16.25 -1.81 -4.24
CA ASP A 105 -16.99 -1.82 -5.51
C ASP A 105 -16.23 -2.63 -6.55
N TRP A 106 -16.35 -3.96 -6.46
CA TRP A 106 -15.63 -4.90 -7.28
C TRP A 106 -15.96 -4.77 -8.77
N ALA A 107 -17.22 -4.42 -9.10
CA ALA A 107 -17.62 -4.19 -10.50
C ALA A 107 -16.83 -3.04 -11.12
N ASN A 108 -16.66 -1.95 -10.38
CA ASN A 108 -15.82 -0.82 -10.82
C ASN A 108 -14.32 -1.12 -10.77
N LEU A 109 -13.88 -2.08 -9.97
CA LEU A 109 -12.47 -2.49 -9.94
C LEU A 109 -12.14 -3.44 -11.09
N ALA A 110 -13.05 -4.29 -11.53
CA ALA A 110 -12.83 -5.28 -12.60
C ALA A 110 -12.88 -4.68 -14.03
N VAL A 111 -12.52 -3.40 -14.18
CA VAL A 111 -12.54 -2.69 -15.46
C VAL A 111 -11.18 -2.82 -16.17
N GLU A 112 -11.22 -3.02 -17.49
CA GLU A 112 -10.01 -3.07 -18.33
C GLU A 112 -9.27 -1.72 -18.40
N LYS A 113 -8.01 -1.75 -18.88
CA LYS A 113 -7.14 -0.60 -19.10
C LYS A 113 -6.82 0.24 -17.86
N GLN A 114 -6.87 -0.38 -16.70
CA GLN A 114 -6.39 0.18 -15.45
C GLN A 114 -5.46 -0.79 -14.72
N THR A 115 -4.65 -0.25 -13.83
CA THR A 115 -3.84 -1.02 -12.89
C THR A 115 -4.46 -0.92 -11.51
N LEU A 116 -4.65 -2.06 -10.86
CA LEU A 116 -5.06 -2.11 -9.45
C LEU A 116 -3.85 -2.35 -8.57
N VAL A 117 -3.75 -1.60 -7.49
CA VAL A 117 -2.70 -1.76 -6.49
C VAL A 117 -3.35 -1.93 -5.12
N PHE A 118 -3.25 -3.15 -4.55
CA PHE A 118 -3.82 -3.44 -3.25
C PHE A 118 -2.78 -3.32 -2.15
N TYR A 119 -3.01 -2.38 -1.24
CA TYR A 119 -2.31 -2.25 0.02
C TYR A 119 -2.91 -3.19 1.06
N MET A 120 -2.09 -3.75 1.93
CA MET A 120 -2.55 -4.66 3.01
C MET A 120 -3.39 -5.84 2.49
N GLY A 121 -3.16 -6.24 1.24
CA GLY A 121 -3.98 -7.24 0.53
C GLY A 121 -3.46 -8.67 0.62
N LEU A 122 -2.25 -8.92 1.15
CA LEU A 122 -1.61 -10.23 1.04
C LEU A 122 -2.50 -11.36 1.61
N ASN A 123 -3.01 -11.20 2.81
CA ASN A 123 -3.90 -12.18 3.45
C ASN A 123 -5.30 -12.23 2.80
N GLN A 124 -5.64 -11.26 1.97
CA GLN A 124 -6.90 -11.19 1.23
C GLN A 124 -6.76 -11.63 -0.24
N ALA A 125 -5.59 -12.10 -0.64
CA ALA A 125 -5.31 -12.50 -2.01
C ALA A 125 -6.34 -13.51 -2.58
N PRO A 126 -6.79 -14.54 -1.83
CA PRO A 126 -7.83 -15.43 -2.31
C PRO A 126 -9.16 -14.71 -2.58
N ALA A 127 -9.60 -13.84 -1.68
CA ALA A 127 -10.83 -13.07 -1.82
C ALA A 127 -10.73 -12.03 -2.95
N ILE A 128 -9.59 -11.35 -3.08
CA ILE A 128 -9.32 -10.41 -4.19
C ILE A 128 -9.42 -11.14 -5.53
N ARG A 129 -8.79 -12.30 -5.67
CA ARG A 129 -8.88 -13.16 -6.86
C ARG A 129 -10.32 -13.50 -7.19
N GLU A 130 -11.02 -14.12 -6.23
CA GLU A 130 -12.40 -14.58 -6.42
C GLU A 130 -13.32 -13.42 -6.83
N LYS A 131 -13.27 -12.32 -6.12
CA LYS A 131 -14.13 -11.16 -6.37
C LYS A 131 -13.87 -10.50 -7.72
N LEU A 132 -12.60 -10.30 -8.11
CA LEU A 132 -12.27 -9.71 -9.42
C LEU A 132 -12.73 -10.60 -10.56
N ILE A 133 -12.52 -11.93 -10.48
CA ILE A 133 -12.96 -12.89 -11.50
C ILE A 133 -14.48 -12.92 -11.56
N ALA A 134 -15.18 -13.00 -10.42
CA ALA A 134 -16.64 -13.00 -10.36
C ALA A 134 -17.27 -11.76 -10.99
N HIS A 135 -16.54 -10.63 -11.04
CA HIS A 135 -16.99 -9.39 -11.65
C HIS A 135 -16.42 -9.16 -13.07
N GLY A 136 -15.90 -10.22 -13.70
CA GLY A 136 -15.57 -10.23 -15.12
C GLY A 136 -14.11 -9.96 -15.47
N MET A 137 -13.20 -9.83 -14.48
CA MET A 137 -11.77 -9.78 -14.79
C MET A 137 -11.28 -11.15 -15.24
N ALA A 138 -10.52 -11.21 -16.33
CA ALA A 138 -10.01 -12.45 -16.88
C ALA A 138 -9.03 -13.14 -15.91
N GLU A 139 -9.09 -14.46 -15.80
CA GLU A 139 -8.22 -15.25 -14.94
C GLU A 139 -6.75 -15.15 -15.36
N ASP A 140 -6.48 -14.92 -16.64
CA ASP A 140 -5.15 -14.74 -17.22
C ASP A 140 -4.61 -13.31 -17.08
N MET A 141 -5.38 -12.40 -16.46
CA MET A 141 -4.91 -11.05 -16.19
C MET A 141 -3.59 -11.09 -15.39
N PRO A 142 -2.53 -10.44 -15.87
CA PRO A 142 -1.25 -10.45 -15.17
C PRO A 142 -1.36 -9.86 -13.77
N ALA A 143 -0.72 -10.53 -12.81
CA ALA A 143 -0.66 -10.12 -11.42
C ALA A 143 0.75 -10.32 -10.86
N ALA A 144 1.14 -9.46 -9.93
CA ALA A 144 2.42 -9.55 -9.22
C ALA A 144 2.23 -9.21 -7.74
N ILE A 145 3.12 -9.76 -6.92
CA ILE A 145 3.24 -9.39 -5.50
C ILE A 145 4.67 -8.93 -5.26
N VAL A 146 4.82 -7.76 -4.66
CA VAL A 146 6.11 -7.16 -4.30
C VAL A 146 6.23 -7.14 -2.79
N GLU A 147 7.12 -7.95 -2.24
CA GLU A 147 7.46 -8.00 -0.81
C GLU A 147 8.68 -7.12 -0.55
N ASN A 148 8.68 -6.39 0.56
CA ASN A 148 9.78 -5.51 1.00
C ASN A 148 10.30 -4.60 -0.12
N GLY A 149 9.39 -4.03 -0.91
CA GLY A 149 9.74 -3.20 -2.06
C GLY A 149 10.75 -2.11 -1.73
N THR A 150 11.71 -1.88 -2.63
CA THR A 150 12.84 -0.94 -2.53
C THR A 150 13.97 -1.34 -1.57
N ALA A 151 13.76 -2.34 -0.73
CA ALA A 151 14.80 -2.83 0.17
C ALA A 151 15.69 -3.88 -0.51
N VAL A 152 16.88 -4.11 0.04
CA VAL A 152 17.80 -5.19 -0.43
C VAL A 152 17.11 -6.56 -0.37
N SER A 153 16.19 -6.75 0.57
CA SER A 153 15.39 -7.98 0.71
C SER A 153 14.15 -8.03 -0.18
N GLN A 154 14.02 -7.14 -1.16
CA GLN A 154 12.87 -7.16 -2.06
C GLN A 154 12.74 -8.50 -2.77
N LYS A 155 11.51 -9.03 -2.76
CA LYS A 155 11.13 -10.17 -3.58
C LYS A 155 9.96 -9.80 -4.47
N VAL A 156 9.92 -10.35 -5.68
CA VAL A 156 8.80 -10.16 -6.60
C VAL A 156 8.43 -11.49 -7.21
N VAL A 157 7.16 -11.85 -7.10
CA VAL A 157 6.59 -12.98 -7.83
C VAL A 157 5.53 -12.45 -8.79
N SER A 158 5.47 -13.01 -9.99
CA SER A 158 4.49 -12.66 -11.02
C SER A 158 3.85 -13.91 -11.60
N GLY A 159 2.63 -13.77 -12.07
CA GLY A 159 1.82 -14.81 -12.67
C GLY A 159 0.50 -14.21 -13.16
N THR A 160 -0.59 -14.96 -13.00
CA THR A 160 -1.93 -14.51 -13.39
C THR A 160 -2.82 -14.27 -12.16
N LEU A 161 -3.92 -13.55 -12.37
CA LEU A 161 -4.95 -13.36 -11.34
C LEU A 161 -5.47 -14.70 -10.81
N GLY A 162 -5.67 -15.70 -11.70
CA GLY A 162 -6.09 -17.04 -11.32
C GLY A 162 -5.14 -17.76 -10.37
N GLN A 163 -3.88 -17.32 -10.31
CA GLN A 163 -2.82 -17.89 -9.43
C GLN A 163 -2.53 -17.03 -8.19
N LEU A 164 -3.27 -15.95 -7.98
CA LEU A 164 -2.92 -14.93 -6.97
C LEU A 164 -2.79 -15.48 -5.55
N ASP A 165 -3.63 -16.44 -5.18
CA ASP A 165 -3.60 -17.13 -3.90
C ASP A 165 -2.34 -17.98 -3.73
N ILE A 166 -1.91 -18.69 -4.77
CA ILE A 166 -0.67 -19.49 -4.78
C ILE A 166 0.56 -18.56 -4.72
N LEU A 167 0.54 -17.45 -5.47
CA LEU A 167 1.60 -16.46 -5.41
C LEU A 167 1.73 -15.87 -4.00
N ALA A 168 0.61 -15.58 -3.34
CA ALA A 168 0.60 -15.00 -2.00
C ALA A 168 1.20 -15.94 -0.92
N GLN A 169 1.07 -17.26 -1.08
CA GLN A 169 1.65 -18.24 -0.17
C GLN A 169 3.20 -18.22 -0.15
N GLN A 170 3.83 -17.67 -1.18
CA GLN A 170 5.28 -17.58 -1.31
C GLN A 170 5.85 -16.29 -0.71
N MET A 171 4.99 -15.40 -0.22
CA MET A 171 5.33 -14.04 0.14
C MET A 171 4.96 -13.72 1.59
N ALA A 172 5.68 -12.78 2.17
CA ALA A 172 5.44 -12.29 3.52
C ALA A 172 5.10 -10.79 3.53
N SER A 173 4.48 -10.33 4.61
CA SER A 173 4.26 -8.89 4.83
C SER A 173 5.55 -8.20 5.30
N PRO A 174 5.80 -6.95 4.91
CA PRO A 174 4.93 -6.08 4.11
C PRO A 174 4.98 -6.40 2.61
N ALA A 175 3.82 -6.48 1.97
CA ALA A 175 3.72 -6.75 0.54
C ALA A 175 2.61 -5.93 -0.13
N LEU A 176 2.80 -5.68 -1.42
CA LEU A 176 1.86 -4.97 -2.28
C LEU A 176 1.44 -5.89 -3.44
N ILE A 177 0.14 -5.95 -3.75
CA ILE A 177 -0.35 -6.69 -4.91
C ILE A 177 -0.62 -5.72 -6.05
N ILE A 178 -0.14 -6.04 -7.25
CA ILE A 178 -0.37 -5.27 -8.49
C ILE A 178 -1.09 -6.18 -9.48
N VAL A 179 -2.24 -5.75 -9.99
CA VAL A 179 -3.03 -6.48 -11.01
C VAL A 179 -3.23 -5.58 -12.22
N GLY A 180 -2.88 -6.09 -13.39
CA GLY A 180 -3.05 -5.36 -14.66
C GLY A 180 -2.05 -5.78 -15.72
N ARG A 181 -2.35 -5.46 -16.98
CA ARG A 181 -1.51 -5.84 -18.15
C ARG A 181 -0.08 -5.28 -18.07
N VAL A 182 0.13 -4.20 -17.32
CA VAL A 182 1.46 -3.60 -17.09
C VAL A 182 2.44 -4.52 -16.38
N VAL A 183 1.95 -5.53 -15.63
CA VAL A 183 2.79 -6.52 -14.95
C VAL A 183 3.65 -7.28 -15.98
N GLY A 184 3.13 -7.58 -17.15
CA GLY A 184 3.87 -8.24 -18.24
C GLY A 184 5.07 -7.45 -18.78
N LEU A 185 5.20 -6.16 -18.44
CA LEU A 185 6.36 -5.37 -18.82
C LEU A 185 7.59 -5.65 -17.94
N ARG A 186 7.40 -6.26 -16.78
CA ARG A 186 8.47 -6.54 -15.83
C ARG A 186 9.64 -7.29 -16.46
N ASP A 187 9.38 -8.29 -17.29
CA ASP A 187 10.44 -9.11 -17.91
C ASP A 187 11.44 -8.27 -18.72
N LYS A 188 10.99 -7.14 -19.24
CA LYS A 188 11.81 -6.20 -20.03
C LYS A 188 12.36 -5.05 -19.18
N LEU A 189 11.69 -4.68 -18.09
CA LEU A 189 11.96 -3.46 -17.34
C LEU A 189 12.58 -3.72 -15.96
N ASN A 190 12.77 -4.98 -15.57
CA ASN A 190 13.39 -5.33 -14.28
C ASN A 190 14.87 -4.94 -14.29
N TRP A 191 15.19 -3.86 -13.61
CA TRP A 191 16.54 -3.31 -13.49
C TRP A 191 17.16 -3.52 -12.10
N PHE A 192 16.29 -3.70 -11.09
CA PHE A 192 16.74 -3.90 -9.72
C PHE A 192 16.94 -5.39 -9.47
N SER A 193 18.18 -5.83 -9.61
CA SER A 193 18.60 -7.16 -9.21
C SER A 193 19.33 -7.05 -7.88
N ASN A 194 19.00 -7.94 -6.94
CA ASN A 194 19.79 -8.11 -5.73
C ASN A 194 21.18 -8.64 -6.15
N HIS A 195 22.19 -7.77 -6.15
CA HIS A 195 23.58 -8.16 -6.29
C HIS A 195 24.13 -8.58 -4.94
#